data_7062d092523132fcdd608d6033510cd3
#
_entry.id   7062d092523132fcdd608d6033510cd3
#
_cell.length_a   1.000
_cell.length_b   1.000
_cell.length_c   1.000
_cell.angle_alpha   90.00
_cell.angle_beta   90.00
_cell.angle_gamma   90.00
#
_symmetry.space_group_name_H-M   'P 1'
#
loop_
_entity.id
_entity.type
_entity.pdbx_description
1 polymer ?
#
loop_
_entity_poly.entity_id
_entity_poly.type
_entity_poly.pdbx_seq_one_letter_code
_entity_poly.pdbx_strand_id
1 'polypeptide(L)'
;MNPKPFFWLFTAILIGLTQRAEPQQPAKIPRIAYLSGTSPSANSARVEAFGQGLHELGYVEGKNIVIEWRYAEGKLDRLPELAEEQVRLKVNVIVSTGPGPTLSAKRATVTIPIVMAFDDDPVGSGFVASLARPGRNVTGLSNLMT
;
A
#
# COMPACT_ATOMS: atom_id res chain seq x y z
N MET A 1 2.65 -77.87 -4.26
CA MET A 1 2.21 -76.84 -5.16
C MET A 1 1.94 -75.55 -4.38
N ASN A 2 2.82 -74.55 -4.46
CA ASN A 2 2.73 -73.33 -3.69
C ASN A 2 1.80 -72.35 -4.37
N PRO A 3 0.84 -71.73 -3.68
CA PRO A 3 0.26 -70.49 -4.16
C PRO A 3 1.10 -69.29 -3.64
N LYS A 4 1.53 -68.54 -4.58
CA LYS A 4 2.45 -67.42 -4.49
C LYS A 4 1.90 -66.22 -3.72
N PRO A 5 2.77 -65.38 -3.14
CA PRO A 5 2.39 -64.21 -2.38
C PRO A 5 2.13 -63.02 -3.34
N PHE A 6 0.88 -62.81 -3.66
CA PHE A 6 0.44 -61.67 -4.46
C PHE A 6 -0.26 -60.60 -3.62
N PHE A 7 -0.17 -60.67 -2.28
CA PHE A 7 -0.92 -59.82 -1.36
C PHE A 7 -0.11 -58.70 -0.71
N TRP A 8 1.14 -58.48 -1.12
CA TRP A 8 2.02 -57.47 -0.47
C TRP A 8 2.22 -56.21 -1.27
N LEU A 9 1.53 -55.98 -2.36
CA LEU A 9 1.75 -54.84 -3.27
C LEU A 9 0.65 -53.78 -3.21
N PHE A 10 -0.36 -53.91 -2.36
CA PHE A 10 -1.47 -52.94 -2.28
C PHE A 10 -1.49 -52.08 -0.99
N THR A 11 -0.56 -52.22 -0.08
CA THR A 11 -0.53 -51.47 1.17
C THR A 11 0.44 -50.31 1.21
N ALA A 12 1.13 -49.99 0.11
CA ALA A 12 2.15 -48.93 0.08
C ALA A 12 1.74 -47.63 -0.61
N ILE A 13 0.48 -47.47 -1.04
CA ILE A 13 0.04 -46.27 -1.81
C ILE A 13 -0.91 -45.35 -1.03
N LEU A 14 -1.17 -45.62 0.25
CA LEU A 14 -2.09 -44.78 1.05
C LEU A 14 -1.42 -43.88 2.10
N ILE A 15 -0.10 -43.65 2.01
CA ILE A 15 0.65 -42.76 2.93
C ILE A 15 1.29 -41.60 2.13
N GLY A 16 0.49 -40.84 1.42
CA GLY A 16 1.06 -39.78 0.58
C GLY A 16 0.23 -38.52 0.39
N LEU A 17 -0.90 -38.36 1.05
CA LEU A 17 -1.75 -37.20 0.86
C LEU A 17 -2.30 -36.62 2.16
N THR A 18 -1.47 -36.50 3.18
CA THR A 18 -1.72 -35.47 4.18
C THR A 18 -1.07 -34.17 3.67
N GLN A 19 -1.74 -33.49 2.75
CA GLN A 19 -1.49 -32.08 2.56
C GLN A 19 -1.81 -31.42 3.90
N ARG A 20 -0.75 -31.07 4.64
CA ARG A 20 -0.88 -30.10 5.72
C ARG A 20 -1.46 -28.84 5.09
N ALA A 21 -2.75 -28.60 5.32
CA ALA A 21 -3.30 -27.26 5.21
C ALA A 21 -2.50 -26.42 6.21
N GLU A 22 -1.52 -25.67 5.73
CA GLU A 22 -0.93 -24.61 6.53
C GLU A 22 -2.08 -23.72 6.95
N PRO A 23 -2.25 -23.43 8.26
CA PRO A 23 -3.24 -22.47 8.68
C PRO A 23 -2.88 -21.16 7.96
N GLN A 24 -3.72 -20.74 7.02
CA GLN A 24 -3.61 -19.41 6.43
C GLN A 24 -3.69 -18.44 7.59
N GLN A 25 -2.55 -17.80 7.91
CA GLN A 25 -2.56 -16.70 8.85
C GLN A 25 -3.62 -15.71 8.35
N PRO A 26 -4.56 -15.26 9.22
CA PRO A 26 -5.56 -14.31 8.81
C PRO A 26 -4.84 -13.14 8.13
N ALA A 27 -5.19 -12.90 6.87
CA ALA A 27 -4.53 -11.88 6.07
C ALA A 27 -4.64 -10.55 6.83
N LYS A 28 -3.49 -10.01 7.24
CA LYS A 28 -3.45 -8.73 7.97
C LYS A 28 -4.11 -7.68 7.11
N ILE A 29 -5.18 -7.06 7.61
CA ILE A 29 -5.88 -5.99 6.90
C ILE A 29 -4.88 -4.88 6.56
N PRO A 30 -4.68 -4.54 5.27
CA PRO A 30 -3.74 -3.50 4.87
C PRO A 30 -4.17 -2.14 5.40
N ARG A 31 -3.20 -1.33 5.78
CA ARG A 31 -3.38 0.02 6.29
C ARG A 31 -2.73 1.01 5.33
N ILE A 32 -3.52 1.91 4.76
CA ILE A 32 -3.06 2.99 3.88
C ILE A 32 -3.07 4.29 4.66
N ALA A 33 -2.01 5.08 4.53
CA ALA A 33 -2.01 6.47 4.97
C ALA A 33 -2.40 7.38 3.80
N TYR A 34 -3.23 8.37 4.05
CA TYR A 34 -3.52 9.46 3.14
C TYR A 34 -3.09 10.77 3.76
N LEU A 35 -2.12 11.45 3.15
CA LEU A 35 -1.53 12.68 3.67
C LEU A 35 -1.81 13.86 2.73
N SER A 36 -2.48 14.87 3.24
CA SER A 36 -2.84 16.06 2.48
C SER A 36 -2.45 17.36 3.20
N GLY A 37 -2.01 18.35 2.43
CA GLY A 37 -1.74 19.70 2.94
C GLY A 37 -3.00 20.55 3.14
N THR A 38 -4.11 20.17 2.49
CA THR A 38 -5.38 20.92 2.51
C THR A 38 -6.37 20.35 3.53
N SER A 39 -7.57 20.92 3.60
CA SER A 39 -8.67 20.40 4.43
C SER A 39 -9.40 19.24 3.74
N PRO A 40 -10.17 18.42 4.49
CA PRO A 40 -11.03 17.39 3.91
C PRO A 40 -12.01 17.95 2.86
N SER A 41 -12.63 19.09 3.14
CA SER A 41 -13.61 19.71 2.24
C SER A 41 -12.97 20.19 0.93
N ALA A 42 -11.78 20.78 0.98
CA ALA A 42 -11.06 21.22 -0.22
C ALA A 42 -10.55 20.05 -1.07
N ASN A 43 -10.57 18.85 -0.53
CA ASN A 43 -10.04 17.63 -1.16
C ASN A 43 -11.12 16.58 -1.45
N SER A 44 -12.40 16.89 -1.22
CA SER A 44 -13.52 15.95 -1.27
C SER A 44 -13.60 15.16 -2.58
N ALA A 45 -13.52 15.85 -3.73
CA ALA A 45 -13.59 15.19 -5.03
C ALA A 45 -12.44 14.16 -5.26
N ARG A 46 -11.22 14.46 -4.76
CA ARG A 46 -10.10 13.52 -4.84
C ARG A 46 -10.25 12.36 -3.89
N VAL A 47 -10.76 12.62 -2.68
CA VAL A 47 -11.07 11.58 -1.69
C VAL A 47 -12.14 10.63 -2.20
N GLU A 48 -13.21 11.17 -2.80
CA GLU A 48 -14.26 10.35 -3.42
C GLU A 48 -13.71 9.49 -4.57
N ALA A 49 -12.95 10.08 -5.49
CA ALA A 49 -12.34 9.36 -6.59
C ALA A 49 -11.37 8.27 -6.10
N PHE A 50 -10.58 8.56 -5.07
CA PHE A 50 -9.69 7.58 -4.44
C PHE A 50 -10.47 6.42 -3.81
N GLY A 51 -11.53 6.73 -3.04
CA GLY A 51 -12.40 5.73 -2.43
C GLY A 51 -13.12 4.87 -3.47
N GLN A 52 -13.61 5.48 -4.56
CA GLN A 52 -14.23 4.76 -5.67
C GLN A 52 -13.23 3.81 -6.35
N GLY A 53 -12.02 4.28 -6.65
CA GLY A 53 -10.98 3.44 -7.24
C GLY A 53 -10.60 2.23 -6.35
N LEU A 54 -10.51 2.43 -5.04
CA LEU A 54 -10.31 1.32 -4.10
C LEU A 54 -11.49 0.35 -4.12
N HIS A 55 -12.72 0.85 -4.15
CA HIS A 55 -13.93 0.03 -4.18
C HIS A 55 -14.01 -0.81 -5.46
N GLU A 56 -13.66 -0.26 -6.61
CA GLU A 56 -13.61 -0.98 -7.90
C GLU A 56 -12.58 -2.11 -7.88
N LEU A 57 -11.53 -1.97 -7.08
CA LEU A 57 -10.52 -3.01 -6.83
C LEU A 57 -10.91 -4.00 -5.71
N GLY A 58 -12.11 -3.88 -5.16
CA GLY A 58 -12.62 -4.77 -4.11
C GLY A 58 -12.23 -4.38 -2.68
N TYR A 59 -11.61 -3.20 -2.48
CA TYR A 59 -11.30 -2.70 -1.15
C TYR A 59 -12.47 -1.90 -0.58
N VAL A 60 -12.83 -2.18 0.67
CA VAL A 60 -13.90 -1.50 1.40
C VAL A 60 -13.36 -1.06 2.75
N GLU A 61 -13.30 0.26 2.97
CA GLU A 61 -12.83 0.83 4.24
C GLU A 61 -13.62 0.28 5.42
N GLY A 62 -12.92 -0.12 6.48
CA GLY A 62 -13.48 -0.75 7.66
C GLY A 62 -13.82 -2.23 7.54
N LYS A 63 -13.68 -2.83 6.33
CA LYS A 63 -13.85 -4.29 6.12
C LYS A 63 -12.52 -4.99 5.83
N ASN A 64 -11.88 -4.63 4.74
CA ASN A 64 -10.65 -5.27 4.27
C ASN A 64 -9.51 -4.30 4.00
N ILE A 65 -9.68 -3.01 4.34
CA ILE A 65 -8.67 -1.97 4.31
C ILE A 65 -8.93 -0.96 5.42
N VAL A 66 -7.87 -0.39 5.99
CA VAL A 66 -7.92 0.75 6.91
C VAL A 66 -7.23 1.93 6.23
N ILE A 67 -7.87 3.11 6.26
CA ILE A 67 -7.29 4.34 5.74
C ILE A 67 -7.06 5.33 6.88
N GLU A 68 -5.81 5.72 7.06
CA GLU A 68 -5.39 6.72 8.05
C GLU A 68 -5.35 8.09 7.39
N TRP A 69 -6.45 8.79 7.49
CA TRP A 69 -6.61 10.14 6.93
C TRP A 69 -5.88 11.18 7.77
N ARG A 70 -4.99 11.97 7.16
CA ARG A 70 -4.30 13.09 7.81
C ARG A 70 -4.31 14.31 6.90
N TYR A 71 -4.79 15.41 7.46
CA TYR A 71 -4.94 16.69 6.78
C TYR A 71 -4.22 17.77 7.58
N ALA A 72 -3.35 18.54 6.94
CA ALA A 72 -2.67 19.65 7.57
C ALA A 72 -3.53 20.91 7.67
N GLU A 73 -4.65 20.95 6.93
CA GLU A 73 -5.63 22.05 6.94
C GLU A 73 -4.99 23.43 6.62
N GLY A 74 -4.05 23.44 5.67
CA GLY A 74 -3.29 24.64 5.29
C GLY A 74 -2.10 24.96 6.22
N LYS A 75 -1.96 24.27 7.35
CA LYS A 75 -0.84 24.43 8.28
C LYS A 75 0.29 23.48 7.88
N LEU A 76 1.05 23.87 6.86
CA LEU A 76 2.07 23.01 6.24
C LEU A 76 3.21 22.63 7.19
N ASP A 77 3.43 23.39 8.24
CA ASP A 77 4.36 23.10 9.34
C ASP A 77 4.00 21.83 10.14
N ARG A 78 2.75 21.38 10.08
CA ARG A 78 2.28 20.12 10.70
C ARG A 78 2.59 18.87 9.87
N LEU A 79 2.89 19.01 8.60
CA LEU A 79 3.10 17.87 7.71
C LEU A 79 4.20 16.90 8.18
N PRO A 80 5.36 17.34 8.69
CA PRO A 80 6.37 16.44 9.20
C PRO A 80 5.85 15.54 10.34
N GLU A 81 5.17 16.14 11.32
CA GLU A 81 4.59 15.41 12.46
C GLU A 81 3.53 14.39 11.99
N LEU A 82 2.63 14.79 11.08
CA LEU A 82 1.61 13.92 10.53
C LEU A 82 2.21 12.74 9.74
N ALA A 83 3.28 12.98 9.00
CA ALA A 83 4.00 11.92 8.28
C ALA A 83 4.67 10.92 9.25
N GLU A 84 5.33 11.42 10.30
CA GLU A 84 5.94 10.58 11.33
C GLU A 84 4.88 9.75 12.08
N GLU A 85 3.72 10.32 12.36
CA GLU A 85 2.61 9.59 12.97
C GLU A 85 2.19 8.40 12.10
N GLN A 86 2.05 8.60 10.79
CA GLN A 86 1.72 7.52 9.85
C GLN A 86 2.79 6.42 9.83
N VAL A 87 4.06 6.79 9.92
CA VAL A 87 5.17 5.81 10.03
C VAL A 87 5.07 5.03 11.34
N ARG A 88 4.77 5.69 12.46
CA ARG A 88 4.55 5.00 13.77
C ARG A 88 3.37 4.03 13.72
N LEU A 89 2.34 4.32 12.96
CA LEU A 89 1.19 3.43 12.74
C LEU A 89 1.53 2.21 11.86
N LYS A 90 2.76 2.13 11.33
CA LYS A 90 3.24 1.03 10.48
C LYS A 90 2.32 0.78 9.29
N VAL A 91 1.97 1.85 8.59
CA VAL A 91 1.16 1.75 7.38
C VAL A 91 1.90 1.00 6.28
N ASN A 92 1.17 0.35 5.38
CA ASN A 92 1.74 -0.41 4.27
C ASN A 92 2.14 0.49 3.10
N VAL A 93 1.47 1.62 2.94
CA VAL A 93 1.72 2.62 1.89
C VAL A 93 1.26 3.99 2.34
N ILE A 94 1.94 5.04 1.89
CA ILE A 94 1.54 6.43 2.09
C ILE A 94 1.12 7.00 0.74
N VAL A 95 -0.12 7.47 0.63
CA VAL A 95 -0.62 8.26 -0.50
C VAL A 95 -0.48 9.74 -0.13
N SER A 96 0.34 10.47 -0.88
CA SER A 96 0.60 11.89 -0.65
C SER A 96 -0.02 12.75 -1.76
N THR A 97 -0.60 13.89 -1.38
CA THR A 97 -1.27 14.79 -2.32
C THR A 97 -0.51 16.10 -2.46
N GLY A 98 0.33 16.18 -3.47
CA GLY A 98 1.15 17.35 -3.80
C GLY A 98 2.54 17.36 -3.16
N PRO A 99 3.36 18.38 -3.49
CA PRO A 99 4.79 18.41 -3.17
C PRO A 99 5.09 18.42 -1.65
N GLY A 100 4.37 19.22 -0.87
CA GLY A 100 4.59 19.34 0.58
C GLY A 100 4.40 18.03 1.34
N PRO A 101 3.24 17.35 1.21
CA PRO A 101 3.00 16.03 1.77
C PRO A 101 4.01 14.99 1.31
N THR A 102 4.36 14.98 0.01
CA THR A 102 5.35 14.04 -0.54
C THR A 102 6.73 14.24 0.08
N LEU A 103 7.18 15.50 0.22
CA LEU A 103 8.46 15.82 0.86
C LEU A 103 8.49 15.36 2.32
N SER A 104 7.41 15.60 3.05
CA SER A 104 7.30 15.21 4.46
C SER A 104 7.29 13.69 4.63
N ALA A 105 6.54 12.97 3.81
CA ALA A 105 6.55 11.51 3.79
C ALA A 105 7.95 10.95 3.44
N LYS A 106 8.61 11.50 2.41
CA LYS A 106 9.96 11.10 1.99
C LYS A 106 11.02 11.30 3.07
N ARG A 107 10.87 12.34 3.88
CA ARG A 107 11.77 12.60 5.04
C ARG A 107 11.48 11.66 6.21
N ALA A 108 10.23 11.28 6.41
CA ALA A 108 9.82 10.43 7.51
C ALA A 108 10.17 8.96 7.32
N THR A 109 10.26 8.48 6.06
CA THR A 109 10.55 7.08 5.77
C THR A 109 11.32 6.87 4.46
N VAL A 110 12.18 5.86 4.45
CA VAL A 110 12.88 5.39 3.24
C VAL A 110 12.44 3.99 2.83
N THR A 111 11.57 3.35 3.61
CA THR A 111 11.16 1.95 3.44
C THR A 111 9.69 1.79 3.09
N ILE A 112 8.80 2.61 3.67
CA ILE A 112 7.37 2.56 3.34
C ILE A 112 7.19 3.15 1.94
N PRO A 113 6.52 2.43 1.02
CA PRO A 113 6.21 2.97 -0.31
C PRO A 113 5.37 4.25 -0.22
N ILE A 114 5.73 5.25 -1.02
CA ILE A 114 5.01 6.52 -1.14
C ILE A 114 4.46 6.63 -2.55
N VAL A 115 3.15 6.81 -2.67
CA VAL A 115 2.46 7.03 -3.94
C VAL A 115 2.03 8.50 -4.01
N MET A 116 2.66 9.27 -4.86
CA MET A 116 2.23 10.63 -5.16
C MET A 116 0.94 10.59 -5.98
N ALA A 117 -0.14 11.17 -5.47
CA ALA A 117 -1.38 11.26 -6.22
C ALA A 117 -1.28 12.25 -7.39
N PHE A 118 -0.46 13.28 -7.23
CA PHE A 118 -0.07 14.22 -8.30
C PHE A 118 1.17 15.02 -7.90
N ASP A 119 1.97 15.39 -8.90
CA ASP A 119 3.03 16.38 -8.82
C ASP A 119 3.26 16.93 -10.24
N ASP A 120 3.56 18.24 -10.36
CA ASP A 120 3.76 18.87 -11.65
C ASP A 120 5.17 18.62 -12.19
N ASP A 121 6.16 18.51 -11.31
CA ASP A 121 7.55 18.21 -11.65
C ASP A 121 8.25 17.36 -10.59
N PRO A 122 7.95 16.07 -10.52
CA PRO A 122 8.51 15.18 -9.50
C PRO A 122 10.01 14.92 -9.66
N VAL A 123 10.56 15.13 -10.86
CA VAL A 123 12.01 15.03 -11.11
C VAL A 123 12.71 16.29 -10.63
N GLY A 124 12.24 17.48 -11.03
CA GLY A 124 12.77 18.77 -10.58
C GLY A 124 12.62 18.95 -9.06
N SER A 125 11.55 18.48 -8.47
CA SER A 125 11.35 18.43 -7.02
C SER A 125 12.27 17.41 -6.30
N GLY A 126 12.99 16.56 -7.04
CA GLY A 126 13.89 15.56 -6.49
C GLY A 126 13.18 14.40 -5.79
N PHE A 127 11.89 14.17 -6.08
CA PHE A 127 11.14 13.06 -5.50
C PHE A 127 11.51 11.74 -6.16
N VAL A 128 11.70 11.76 -7.47
CA VAL A 128 12.07 10.60 -8.28
C VAL A 128 13.29 10.91 -9.16
N ALA A 129 14.06 9.89 -9.53
CA ALA A 129 15.23 10.07 -10.39
C ALA A 129 14.85 10.34 -11.84
N SER A 130 13.79 9.71 -12.32
CA SER A 130 13.15 9.94 -13.61
C SER A 130 11.73 9.40 -13.59
N LEU A 131 10.87 9.80 -14.53
CA LEU A 131 9.50 9.30 -14.63
C LEU A 131 9.45 7.80 -14.98
N ALA A 132 10.37 7.34 -15.83
CA ALA A 132 10.43 5.94 -16.25
C ALA A 132 11.07 5.02 -15.19
N ARG A 133 11.93 5.57 -14.34
CA ARG A 133 12.63 4.85 -13.26
C ARG A 133 12.66 5.72 -12.01
N PRO A 134 11.57 5.75 -11.23
CA PRO A 134 11.47 6.60 -10.04
C PRO A 134 12.60 6.36 -9.04
N GLY A 135 13.09 5.14 -8.93
CA GLY A 135 14.11 4.75 -7.97
C GLY A 135 13.57 4.77 -6.53
N ARG A 136 14.17 4.37 -5.52
CA ARG A 136 13.79 4.44 -4.11
C ARG A 136 12.31 4.07 -3.86
N ASN A 137 11.72 4.60 -2.77
CA ASN A 137 10.39 4.26 -2.29
C ASN A 137 9.27 5.22 -2.74
N VAL A 138 9.54 6.13 -3.68
CA VAL A 138 8.55 7.08 -4.19
C VAL A 138 8.15 6.73 -5.62
N THR A 139 6.86 6.69 -5.89
CA THR A 139 6.26 6.53 -7.23
C THR A 139 4.98 7.37 -7.31
N GLY A 140 4.33 7.42 -8.46
CA GLY A 140 3.03 8.08 -8.57
C GLY A 140 2.77 8.72 -9.92
N LEU A 141 1.84 9.65 -9.93
CA LEU A 141 1.36 10.37 -11.11
C LEU A 141 2.01 11.74 -11.23
N SER A 142 2.35 12.12 -12.44
CA SER A 142 2.84 13.46 -12.79
C SER A 142 1.87 14.14 -13.76
N ASN A 143 1.52 15.39 -13.47
CA ASN A 143 0.77 16.25 -14.37
C ASN A 143 1.75 17.08 -15.21
N LEU A 144 2.41 16.44 -16.17
CA LEU A 144 3.20 17.22 -17.13
C LEU A 144 2.23 18.01 -18.00
N MET A 145 2.08 19.31 -17.72
CA MET A 145 1.50 20.23 -18.67
C MET A 145 2.52 20.43 -19.78
N THR A 146 2.21 19.91 -20.96
CA THR A 146 2.93 20.20 -22.22
C THR A 146 2.45 21.50 -22.81
#